data_f0b09f7eef90e4db4e5c06d8c8e4bd7c
#
_entry.id   f0b09f7eef90e4db4e5c06d8c8e4bd7c
#
_cell.length_a   1.000
_cell.length_b   1.000
_cell.length_c   1.000
_cell.angle_alpha   90.00
_cell.angle_beta   90.00
_cell.angle_gamma   90.00
#
_symmetry.space_group_name_H-M   'P 1'
#
loop_
_entity.id
_entity.type
_entity.pdbx_description
1 polymer ?
#
loop_
_entity_poly.entity_id
_entity_poly.type
_entity_poly.pdbx_seq_one_letter_code
_entity_poly.pdbx_strand_id
1 'polypeptide(L)'
;EMCIRDRVSALQTVLDEANKAGIPVFGSEVEQVKAGCVASMGLEYIELGKQTGKMAARVLKGEAEASELNFEVISEPSLYVNFAAAEKINLELPENYKTDAYQSFDEIVVQ
;
A
#
# COMPACT_ATOMS: atom_id res chain seq x y z
N GLU A 1 8.32 0.74 16.32
CA GLU A 1 7.97 -0.66 15.96
C GLU A 1 6.68 -1.13 16.60
N MET A 2 6.52 -0.95 17.91
CA MET A 2 5.28 -1.34 18.61
C MET A 2 4.04 -0.67 18.00
N CYS A 3 4.11 0.60 17.64
CA CYS A 3 2.98 1.33 17.04
C CYS A 3 2.55 0.78 15.67
N ILE A 4 3.45 0.26 14.87
CA ILE A 4 3.13 -0.33 13.56
C ILE A 4 2.36 -1.64 13.77
N ARG A 5 2.81 -2.47 14.69
CA ARG A 5 2.17 -3.74 15.05
C ARG A 5 0.77 -3.53 15.61
N ASP A 6 0.62 -2.57 16.50
CA ASP A 6 -0.67 -2.24 17.12
C ASP A 6 -1.66 -1.68 16.09
N ARG A 7 -1.19 -0.88 15.14
CA ARG A 7 -2.04 -0.36 14.05
C ARG A 7 -2.55 -1.46 13.13
N VAL A 8 -1.70 -2.44 12.79
CA VAL A 8 -2.13 -3.57 11.96
C VAL A 8 -3.14 -4.44 12.70
N SER A 9 -2.90 -4.74 13.98
CA SER A 9 -3.81 -5.55 14.79
C SER A 9 -5.14 -4.85 15.09
N ALA A 10 -5.15 -3.52 15.19
CA ALA A 10 -6.34 -2.71 15.43
C ALA A 10 -7.12 -2.34 14.14
N LEU A 11 -6.54 -2.56 12.97
CA LEU A 11 -7.12 -2.15 11.70
C LEU A 11 -8.53 -2.73 11.50
N GLN A 12 -8.74 -4.01 11.80
CA GLN A 12 -10.03 -4.66 11.63
C GLN A 12 -11.11 -3.99 12.50
N THR A 13 -10.79 -3.64 13.72
CA THR A 13 -11.71 -2.93 14.62
C THR A 13 -12.08 -1.55 14.06
N VAL A 14 -11.11 -0.82 13.53
CA VAL A 14 -11.34 0.48 12.91
C VAL A 14 -12.23 0.33 11.67
N LEU A 15 -11.96 -0.66 10.82
CA LEU A 15 -12.74 -0.94 9.62
C LEU A 15 -14.19 -1.33 9.97
N ASP A 16 -14.39 -2.14 11.00
CA ASP A 16 -15.72 -2.57 11.42
C ASP A 16 -16.58 -1.39 11.90
N GLU A 17 -16.01 -0.49 12.68
CA GLU A 17 -16.72 0.70 13.15
C GLU A 17 -16.95 1.73 12.02
N ALA A 18 -15.95 1.94 11.18
CA ALA A 18 -16.08 2.82 10.02
C ALA A 18 -17.15 2.31 9.02
N ASN A 19 -17.17 1.01 8.75
CA ASN A 19 -18.16 0.39 7.88
C ASN A 19 -19.59 0.52 8.42
N LYS A 20 -19.78 0.35 9.73
CA LYS A 20 -21.09 0.58 10.39
C LYS A 20 -21.56 2.03 10.22
N ALA A 21 -20.62 2.97 10.26
CA ALA A 21 -20.90 4.39 10.11
C ALA A 21 -20.95 4.86 8.63
N GLY A 22 -20.63 3.99 7.67
CA GLY A 22 -20.56 4.34 6.25
C GLY A 22 -19.40 5.29 5.91
N ILE A 23 -18.30 5.23 6.67
CA ILE A 23 -17.15 6.10 6.52
C ILE A 23 -16.05 5.36 5.77
N PRO A 24 -15.53 5.91 4.65
CA PRO A 24 -14.41 5.30 3.94
C PRO A 24 -13.10 5.43 4.72
N VAL A 25 -12.33 4.34 4.77
CA VAL A 25 -10.99 4.32 5.39
C VAL A 25 -9.95 4.22 4.29
N PHE A 26 -8.98 5.12 4.30
CA PHE A 26 -7.84 5.11 3.41
C PHE A 26 -6.61 4.59 4.13
N GLY A 27 -5.87 3.72 3.45
CA GLY A 27 -4.66 3.11 4.00
C GLY A 27 -3.38 3.81 3.54
N SER A 28 -2.26 3.30 4.02
CA SER A 28 -0.92 3.76 3.64
C SER A 28 -0.11 2.69 2.88
N GLU A 29 -0.66 1.48 2.77
CA GLU A 29 0.00 0.36 2.09
C GLU A 29 -1.01 -0.66 1.54
N VAL A 30 -0.54 -1.53 0.65
CA VAL A 30 -1.37 -2.48 -0.09
C VAL A 30 -2.08 -3.51 0.81
N GLU A 31 -1.44 -4.00 1.86
CA GLU A 31 -2.05 -5.01 2.75
C GLU A 31 -3.27 -4.44 3.51
N GLN A 32 -3.25 -3.16 3.83
CA GLN A 32 -4.41 -2.48 4.43
C GLN A 32 -5.57 -2.38 3.44
N VAL A 33 -5.29 -2.17 2.16
CA VAL A 33 -6.32 -2.15 1.10
C VAL A 33 -6.93 -3.53 0.92
N LYS A 34 -6.14 -4.58 0.90
CA LYS A 34 -6.64 -5.96 0.89
C LYS A 34 -7.53 -6.27 2.08
N ALA A 35 -7.18 -5.77 3.26
CA ALA A 35 -7.93 -5.98 4.50
C ALA A 35 -9.26 -5.20 4.56
N GLY A 36 -9.47 -4.22 3.70
CA GLY A 36 -10.75 -3.51 3.59
C GLY A 36 -10.67 -1.98 3.59
N CYS A 37 -9.49 -1.38 3.53
CA CYS A 37 -9.38 0.04 3.19
C CYS A 37 -9.79 0.27 1.74
N VAL A 38 -10.41 1.40 1.46
CA VAL A 38 -10.94 1.72 0.12
C VAL A 38 -9.81 1.94 -0.88
N ALA A 39 -8.79 2.68 -0.51
CA ALA A 39 -7.64 2.94 -1.36
C ALA A 39 -6.39 3.30 -0.55
N SER A 40 -5.24 3.18 -1.17
CA SER A 40 -3.97 3.73 -0.67
C SER A 40 -3.06 4.15 -1.82
N MET A 41 -2.18 5.09 -1.53
CA MET A 41 -0.97 5.34 -2.33
C MET A 41 0.17 4.64 -1.62
N GLY A 42 0.68 3.56 -2.21
CA GLY A 42 1.68 2.71 -1.59
C GLY A 42 2.90 2.48 -2.47
N LEU A 43 3.91 1.84 -1.90
CA LEU A 43 5.10 1.43 -2.62
C LEU A 43 4.87 0.06 -3.24
N GLU A 44 5.36 -0.11 -4.47
CA GLU A 44 5.44 -1.42 -5.10
C GLU A 44 6.72 -2.12 -4.62
N TYR A 45 6.55 -3.17 -3.80
CA TYR A 45 7.68 -3.84 -3.12
C TYR A 45 8.62 -4.57 -4.08
N ILE A 46 8.14 -5.02 -5.24
CA ILE A 46 8.98 -5.67 -6.24
C ILE A 46 9.94 -4.64 -6.85
N GLU A 47 9.46 -3.45 -7.17
CA GLU A 47 10.29 -2.36 -7.67
C GLU A 47 11.28 -1.86 -6.62
N LEU A 48 10.86 -1.77 -5.36
CA LEU A 48 11.75 -1.48 -4.24
C LEU A 48 12.87 -2.54 -4.12
N GLY A 49 12.51 -3.82 -4.23
CA GLY A 49 13.47 -4.91 -4.22
C GLY A 49 14.47 -4.85 -5.38
N LYS A 50 13.99 -4.54 -6.58
CA LYS A 50 14.86 -4.35 -7.76
C LYS A 50 15.83 -3.17 -7.58
N GLN A 51 15.34 -2.05 -7.07
CA GLN A 51 16.16 -0.87 -6.77
C GLN A 51 17.25 -1.20 -5.75
N THR A 52 16.88 -1.85 -4.66
CA THR A 52 17.81 -2.31 -3.62
C THR A 52 18.84 -3.28 -4.18
N GLY A 53 18.42 -4.22 -5.02
CA GLY A 53 19.32 -5.17 -5.70
C GLY A 53 20.32 -4.48 -6.62
N LYS A 54 19.90 -3.45 -7.34
CA LYS A 54 20.80 -2.65 -8.20
C LYS A 54 21.84 -1.88 -7.36
N MET A 55 21.44 -1.34 -6.22
CA MET A 55 22.37 -0.68 -5.30
C MET A 55 23.41 -1.68 -4.77
N ALA A 56 22.98 -2.86 -4.33
CA ALA A 56 23.87 -3.93 -3.87
C ALA A 56 24.83 -4.40 -4.98
N ALA A 57 24.36 -4.54 -6.20
CA ALA A 57 25.17 -4.93 -7.34
C ALA A 57 26.28 -3.90 -7.65
N ARG A 58 26.02 -2.61 -7.50
CA ARG A 58 27.03 -1.56 -7.68
C ARG A 58 28.16 -1.69 -6.66
N VAL A 59 27.85 -2.00 -5.42
CA VAL A 59 28.85 -2.26 -4.38
C VAL A 59 29.64 -3.53 -4.67
N LEU A 60 28.97 -4.63 -5.03
CA LEU A 60 29.62 -5.92 -5.32
C LEU A 60 30.52 -5.87 -6.56
N LYS A 61 30.18 -5.06 -7.56
CA LYS A 61 31.02 -4.83 -8.75
C LYS A 61 32.18 -3.88 -8.51
N GLY A 62 32.27 -3.25 -7.34
CA GLY A 62 33.29 -2.24 -7.05
C GLY A 62 33.08 -0.89 -7.73
N GLU A 63 31.87 -0.61 -8.23
CA GLU A 63 31.52 0.66 -8.88
C GLU A 63 31.29 1.78 -7.88
N ALA A 64 30.93 1.43 -6.63
CA ALA A 64 30.74 2.38 -5.54
C ALA A 64 31.04 1.70 -4.19
N GLU A 65 31.47 2.50 -3.24
CA GLU A 65 31.59 2.09 -1.83
C GLU A 65 30.24 2.30 -1.12
N ALA A 66 29.90 1.41 -0.19
CA ALA A 66 28.62 1.52 0.54
C ALA A 66 28.49 2.84 1.31
N SER A 67 29.61 3.38 1.80
CA SER A 67 29.68 4.67 2.49
C SER A 67 29.45 5.89 1.59
N GLU A 68 29.58 5.73 0.28
CA GLU A 68 29.39 6.78 -0.72
C GLU A 68 27.99 6.79 -1.33
N LEU A 69 27.20 5.74 -1.11
CA LEU A 69 25.84 5.65 -1.61
C LEU A 69 24.90 6.52 -0.77
N ASN A 70 24.18 7.38 -1.45
CA ASN A 70 23.09 8.15 -0.85
C ASN A 70 21.84 7.27 -0.70
N PHE A 71 20.92 7.71 0.16
CA PHE A 71 19.58 7.14 0.21
C PHE A 71 18.89 7.31 -1.12
N GLU A 72 18.19 6.25 -1.55
CA GLU A 72 17.29 6.30 -2.67
C GLU A 72 15.85 6.09 -2.19
N VAL A 73 14.91 6.81 -2.78
CA VAL A 73 13.48 6.66 -2.52
C VAL A 73 12.76 6.31 -3.80
N ILE A 74 11.65 5.59 -3.68
CA ILE A 74 10.75 5.39 -4.82
C ILE A 74 10.01 6.71 -5.05
N SER A 75 10.18 7.29 -6.22
CA SER A 75 9.61 8.58 -6.58
C SER A 75 8.15 8.52 -7.00
N GLU A 76 7.69 7.34 -7.45
CA GLU A 76 6.36 7.14 -7.99
C GLU A 76 5.59 6.12 -7.13
N PRO A 77 4.72 6.59 -6.23
CA PRO A 77 3.83 5.70 -5.50
C PRO A 77 2.76 5.13 -6.43
N SER A 78 2.34 3.90 -6.17
CA SER A 78 1.30 3.22 -6.91
C SER A 78 -0.05 3.33 -6.20
N LEU A 79 -1.12 3.51 -6.97
CA LEU A 79 -2.48 3.54 -6.45
C LEU A 79 -3.02 2.11 -6.33
N TYR A 80 -3.50 1.76 -5.14
CA TYR A 80 -4.20 0.51 -4.86
C TYR A 80 -5.63 0.82 -4.43
N VAL A 81 -6.59 0.07 -4.95
CA VAL A 81 -8.02 0.29 -4.71
C VAL A 81 -8.71 -1.02 -4.39
N ASN A 82 -9.65 -1.00 -3.45
CA ASN A 82 -10.52 -2.14 -3.15
C ASN A 82 -11.97 -1.77 -3.43
N PHE A 83 -12.53 -2.31 -4.50
CA PHE A 83 -13.91 -2.04 -4.92
C PHE A 83 -14.92 -2.70 -4.00
N ALA A 84 -14.64 -3.90 -3.47
CA ALA A 84 -15.51 -4.55 -2.49
C ALA A 84 -15.66 -3.72 -1.20
N ALA A 85 -14.58 -3.05 -0.77
CA ALA A 85 -14.64 -2.15 0.38
C ALA A 85 -15.49 -0.91 0.10
N ALA A 86 -15.41 -0.35 -1.10
CA ALA A 86 -16.25 0.78 -1.51
C ALA A 86 -17.75 0.38 -1.62
N GLU A 87 -18.05 -0.76 -2.22
CA GLU A 87 -19.43 -1.28 -2.32
C GLU A 87 -20.06 -1.53 -0.94
N LYS A 88 -19.29 -2.03 0.01
CA LYS A 88 -19.76 -2.32 1.37
C LYS A 88 -20.33 -1.10 2.09
N ILE A 89 -19.87 0.09 1.76
CA ILE A 89 -20.35 1.36 2.31
C ILE A 89 -21.16 2.19 1.31
N ASN A 90 -21.54 1.60 0.16
CA ASN A 90 -22.25 2.26 -0.94
C ASN A 90 -21.53 3.52 -1.45
N LEU A 91 -20.21 3.47 -1.53
CA LEU A 91 -19.38 4.55 -2.04
C LEU A 91 -19.12 4.35 -3.54
N GLU A 92 -19.58 5.28 -4.36
CA GLU A 92 -19.20 5.35 -5.78
C GLU A 92 -17.84 6.01 -5.93
N LEU A 93 -16.87 5.24 -6.44
CA LEU A 93 -15.56 5.77 -6.76
C LEU A 93 -15.55 6.39 -8.16
N PRO A 94 -14.86 7.52 -8.36
CA PRO A 94 -14.67 8.10 -9.69
C PRO A 94 -14.03 7.11 -10.67
N GLU A 95 -14.36 7.21 -11.96
CA GLU A 95 -13.86 6.27 -12.98
C GLU A 95 -12.33 6.25 -13.10
N ASN A 96 -11.66 7.37 -12.82
CA ASN A 96 -10.21 7.42 -12.83
C ASN A 96 -9.57 6.47 -11.80
N TYR A 97 -10.26 6.08 -10.73
CA TYR A 97 -9.77 5.05 -9.80
C TYR A 97 -9.71 3.67 -10.45
N LYS A 98 -10.52 3.40 -11.47
CA LYS A 98 -10.46 2.15 -12.24
C LYS A 98 -9.33 2.15 -13.27
N THR A 99 -9.05 3.31 -13.86
CA THR A 99 -8.06 3.45 -14.93
C THR A 99 -6.64 3.67 -14.40
N ASP A 100 -6.51 4.39 -13.30
CA ASP A 100 -5.21 4.82 -12.75
C ASP A 100 -4.68 3.87 -11.66
N ALA A 101 -5.51 2.93 -11.19
CA ALA A 101 -5.09 1.95 -10.20
C ALA A 101 -4.00 1.02 -10.77
N TYR A 102 -2.87 0.95 -10.09
CA TYR A 102 -1.84 -0.05 -10.37
C TYR A 102 -2.36 -1.47 -10.15
N GLN A 103 -3.14 -1.65 -9.09
CA GLN A 103 -3.81 -2.90 -8.75
C GLN A 103 -5.15 -2.62 -8.06
N SER A 104 -6.17 -3.38 -8.44
CA SER A 104 -7.49 -3.36 -7.83
C SER A 104 -7.82 -4.69 -7.18
N PHE A 105 -8.65 -4.65 -6.15
CA PHE A 105 -9.15 -5.81 -5.43
C PHE A 105 -10.68 -5.78 -5.41
N ASP A 106 -11.29 -6.93 -5.68
CA ASP A 106 -12.75 -7.12 -5.69
C ASP A 106 -13.23 -7.96 -4.49
N GLU A 107 -12.35 -8.19 -3.54
CA GLU A 107 -12.64 -8.94 -2.32
C GLU A 107 -11.86 -8.37 -1.12
N ILE A 108 -12.39 -8.66 0.07
CA ILE A 108 -11.77 -8.27 1.33
C ILE A 108 -11.16 -9.50 1.97
N VAL A 109 -9.84 -9.49 2.17
CA VAL A 109 -9.10 -10.58 2.82
C VAL A 109 -8.94 -10.25 4.30
N VAL A 110 -9.71 -10.91 5.15
CA VAL A 110 -9.58 -10.79 6.60
C VAL A 110 -8.41 -11.66 7.05
N GLN A 111 -7.44 -11.02 7.68
CA GLN A 111 -6.30 -11.70 8.28
C GLN A 111 -6.58 -12.09 9.72
#